data_878032d69914259804701385cb56d42c
#
_entry.id   878032d69914259804701385cb56d42c
#
_cell.length_a   1.000
_cell.length_b   1.000
_cell.length_c   1.000
_cell.angle_alpha   90.00
_cell.angle_beta   90.00
_cell.angle_gamma   90.00
#
_symmetry.space_group_name_H-M   'P 1'
#
loop_
_entity.id
_entity.type
_entity.pdbx_description
1 polymer ?
#
loop_
_entity_poly.entity_id
_entity_poly.type
_entity_poly.pdbx_seq_one_letter_code
_entity_poly.pdbx_strand_id
1 'polypeptide(L)'
;KVYEGTIDDGDFPEVLYKYRDWNLKFHKRYLQEREVYMAPPSSFEDELDCKIPIRYDLLTERQTIDFAVRLSKINNPEFSRQRHRNEARNWAKRKFLKDKKYLENFHQYYFEENDKRQGILCVTEFPCLEKMWNDYANNSSGFCIGYNSKFLFKYLGGGGNVIYDTLPVILPQPIMEFHEIHHKQLFYKEPKWSYESEYRTHKFYEKPATIEMRQVKLPREVFNKVILGKNISENNRQEIIEAVRENIGD
;
A
#
# COMPACT_ATOMS: atom_id res chain seq x y z
N LYS A 1 15.75 2.68 -8.08
CA LYS A 1 16.75 3.09 -7.04
C LYS A 1 15.96 3.61 -5.85
N VAL A 2 16.18 3.05 -4.69
CA VAL A 2 15.67 3.61 -3.43
C VAL A 2 16.63 4.72 -3.04
N TYR A 3 16.15 5.93 -2.89
CA TYR A 3 16.95 7.06 -2.44
C TYR A 3 16.72 7.23 -0.93
N GLU A 4 17.81 7.33 -0.18
CA GLU A 4 17.77 7.84 1.19
C GLU A 4 17.80 9.37 1.10
N GLY A 5 16.73 10.00 1.54
CA GLY A 5 16.58 11.45 1.55
C GLY A 5 15.46 11.85 2.49
N THR A 6 15.30 13.14 2.71
CA THR A 6 14.15 13.67 3.43
C THR A 6 12.97 13.88 2.46
N ILE A 7 11.75 13.99 2.98
CA ILE A 7 10.57 14.33 2.19
C ILE A 7 10.73 15.68 1.49
N ASP A 8 11.50 16.58 2.08
CA ASP A 8 11.76 17.90 1.52
C ASP A 8 12.62 17.84 0.24
N ASP A 9 13.43 16.79 0.09
CA ASP A 9 14.28 16.53 -1.10
C ASP A 9 13.50 15.80 -2.21
N GLY A 10 12.29 15.30 -1.91
CA GLY A 10 11.45 14.57 -2.86
C GLY A 10 10.80 15.50 -3.89
N ASP A 11 10.84 15.09 -5.16
CA ASP A 11 10.11 15.76 -6.26
C ASP A 11 8.67 15.22 -6.29
N PHE A 12 7.79 15.88 -5.52
CA PHE A 12 6.37 15.55 -5.46
C PHE A 12 5.55 16.65 -6.12
N PRO A 13 4.42 16.32 -6.80
CA PRO A 13 3.42 17.31 -7.16
C PRO A 13 3.01 18.12 -5.91
N GLU A 14 2.78 19.42 -6.06
CA GLU A 14 2.40 20.28 -4.94
C GLU A 14 1.15 19.75 -4.21
N VAL A 15 0.18 19.26 -5.00
CA VAL A 15 -1.09 18.74 -4.50
C VAL A 15 -1.33 17.35 -5.04
N LEU A 16 -1.70 16.42 -4.17
CA LEU A 16 -2.15 15.08 -4.50
C LEU A 16 -3.63 14.91 -4.14
N TYR A 17 -4.33 14.10 -4.92
CA TYR A 17 -5.79 14.08 -4.92
C TYR A 17 -6.35 12.72 -4.52
N LYS A 18 -7.54 12.73 -3.85
CA LYS A 18 -8.30 11.54 -3.49
C LYS A 18 -9.76 11.70 -3.83
N TYR A 19 -10.26 10.86 -4.72
CA TYR A 19 -11.66 10.82 -5.13
C TYR A 19 -12.52 9.99 -4.18
N ARG A 20 -13.74 10.47 -3.85
CA ARG A 20 -14.65 9.80 -2.92
C ARG A 20 -16.12 10.04 -3.27
N ASP A 21 -16.95 9.06 -2.96
CA ASP A 21 -18.40 9.15 -3.03
C ASP A 21 -18.96 9.64 -1.70
N TRP A 22 -19.67 10.77 -1.70
CA TRP A 22 -20.26 11.33 -0.47
C TRP A 22 -21.41 10.49 0.11
N ASN A 23 -22.05 9.63 -0.70
CA ASN A 23 -23.13 8.77 -0.24
C ASN A 23 -22.64 7.63 0.68
N LEU A 24 -21.34 7.34 0.68
CA LEU A 24 -20.76 6.33 1.54
C LEU A 24 -20.35 6.93 2.89
N LYS A 25 -20.95 6.45 3.98
CA LYS A 25 -20.70 6.94 5.34
C LYS A 25 -19.21 7.04 5.70
N PHE A 26 -18.42 6.04 5.31
CA PHE A 26 -16.98 6.05 5.58
C PHE A 26 -16.24 7.13 4.79
N HIS A 27 -16.72 7.53 3.62
CA HIS A 27 -16.11 8.58 2.85
C HIS A 27 -16.39 9.98 3.40
N LYS A 28 -17.51 10.19 4.08
CA LYS A 28 -17.82 11.44 4.78
C LYS A 28 -16.78 11.80 5.84
N ARG A 29 -16.18 10.77 6.49
CA ARG A 29 -15.16 10.96 7.53
C ARG A 29 -13.92 11.71 7.05
N TYR A 30 -13.60 11.65 5.76
CA TYR A 30 -12.48 12.39 5.17
C TYR A 30 -12.59 13.91 5.42
N LEU A 31 -13.81 14.47 5.42
CA LEU A 31 -14.06 15.89 5.67
C LEU A 31 -14.64 16.14 7.07
N GLN A 32 -15.55 15.30 7.55
CA GLN A 32 -16.19 15.47 8.84
C GLN A 32 -15.23 15.25 10.02
N GLU A 33 -14.32 14.28 9.91
CA GLU A 33 -13.37 13.93 10.97
C GLU A 33 -11.92 14.25 10.58
N ARG A 34 -11.67 14.66 9.33
CA ARG A 34 -10.34 14.81 8.73
C ARG A 34 -9.55 13.51 8.74
N GLU A 35 -10.20 12.39 8.55
CA GLU A 35 -9.59 11.07 8.60
C GLU A 35 -9.35 10.50 7.22
N VAL A 36 -8.17 9.92 7.03
CA VAL A 36 -7.89 9.04 5.91
C VAL A 36 -7.90 7.59 6.38
N TYR A 37 -8.29 6.70 5.49
CA TYR A 37 -8.29 5.26 5.78
C TYR A 37 -7.09 4.59 5.11
N MET A 38 -6.26 3.95 5.93
CA MET A 38 -5.12 3.15 5.48
C MET A 38 -5.63 1.75 5.10
N ALA A 39 -5.94 1.60 3.82
CA ALA A 39 -6.62 0.41 3.27
C ALA A 39 -5.72 -0.83 3.30
N PRO A 40 -6.26 -2.03 3.61
CA PRO A 40 -5.51 -3.28 3.43
C PRO A 40 -5.39 -3.61 1.93
N PRO A 41 -4.33 -4.33 1.50
CA PRO A 41 -4.18 -4.78 0.11
C PRO A 41 -5.37 -5.57 -0.45
N SER A 42 -6.11 -6.28 0.39
CA SER A 42 -7.30 -7.04 -0.01
C SER A 42 -8.46 -6.18 -0.51
N SER A 43 -8.45 -4.88 -0.20
CA SER A 43 -9.49 -3.94 -0.67
C SER A 43 -9.23 -3.38 -2.08
N PHE A 44 -8.12 -3.72 -2.72
CA PHE A 44 -7.80 -3.25 -4.05
C PHE A 44 -8.40 -4.18 -5.13
N GLU A 45 -8.89 -3.56 -6.21
CA GLU A 45 -9.51 -4.28 -7.33
C GLU A 45 -8.51 -5.15 -8.10
N ASP A 46 -7.27 -4.68 -8.23
CA ASP A 46 -6.20 -5.45 -8.86
C ASP A 46 -5.69 -6.55 -7.90
N GLU A 47 -5.85 -7.80 -8.31
CA GLU A 47 -5.45 -8.97 -7.53
C GLU A 47 -3.94 -9.02 -7.23
N LEU A 48 -3.11 -8.39 -8.06
CA LEU A 48 -1.65 -8.35 -7.89
C LEU A 48 -1.16 -7.08 -7.19
N ASP A 49 -2.05 -6.10 -6.99
CA ASP A 49 -1.67 -4.85 -6.34
C ASP A 49 -1.26 -5.07 -4.88
N CYS A 50 -0.03 -4.70 -4.56
CA CYS A 50 0.61 -4.96 -3.26
C CYS A 50 0.73 -6.45 -2.90
N LYS A 51 0.52 -7.36 -3.85
CA LYS A 51 0.50 -8.81 -3.68
C LYS A 51 1.39 -9.56 -4.69
N ILE A 52 2.35 -8.88 -5.29
CA ILE A 52 3.31 -9.52 -6.21
C ILE A 52 3.98 -10.70 -5.48
N PRO A 53 3.88 -11.94 -6.01
CA PRO A 53 4.35 -13.12 -5.30
C PRO A 53 5.87 -13.18 -5.21
N ILE A 54 6.35 -13.65 -4.06
CA ILE A 54 7.76 -13.95 -3.88
C ILE A 54 8.07 -15.29 -4.57
N ARG A 55 9.03 -15.29 -5.47
CA ARG A 55 9.36 -16.42 -6.36
C ARG A 55 10.34 -17.39 -5.69
N TYR A 56 9.87 -18.14 -4.72
CA TYR A 56 10.62 -19.20 -4.06
C TYR A 56 11.00 -20.33 -5.03
N ASP A 57 10.18 -20.57 -6.03
CA ASP A 57 10.38 -21.55 -7.09
C ASP A 57 11.62 -21.30 -7.96
N LEU A 58 12.08 -20.06 -8.04
CA LEU A 58 13.26 -19.66 -8.80
C LEU A 58 14.58 -19.85 -8.05
N LEU A 59 14.54 -20.17 -6.77
CA LEU A 59 15.76 -20.36 -5.98
C LEU A 59 16.61 -21.53 -6.50
N THR A 60 17.90 -21.27 -6.64
CA THR A 60 18.91 -22.34 -6.81
C THR A 60 19.01 -23.21 -5.57
N GLU A 61 19.63 -24.37 -5.67
CA GLU A 61 19.83 -25.24 -4.50
C GLU A 61 20.58 -24.53 -3.37
N ARG A 62 21.65 -23.78 -3.70
CA ARG A 62 22.40 -23.00 -2.72
C ARG A 62 21.53 -21.95 -2.05
N GLN A 63 20.77 -21.16 -2.83
CA GLN A 63 19.86 -20.15 -2.30
C GLN A 63 18.74 -20.77 -1.44
N THR A 64 18.24 -21.95 -1.81
CA THR A 64 17.26 -22.69 -1.01
C THR A 64 17.84 -23.06 0.36
N ILE A 65 19.11 -23.49 0.41
CA ILE A 65 19.79 -23.77 1.68
C ILE A 65 19.97 -22.49 2.50
N ASP A 66 20.40 -21.39 1.89
CA ASP A 66 20.59 -20.11 2.58
C ASP A 66 19.26 -19.57 3.15
N PHE A 67 18.18 -19.68 2.40
CA PHE A 67 16.82 -19.38 2.86
C PHE A 67 16.41 -20.27 4.05
N ALA A 68 16.61 -21.59 3.96
CA ALA A 68 16.28 -22.52 5.03
C ALA A 68 17.14 -22.31 6.29
N VAL A 69 18.42 -21.93 6.15
CA VAL A 69 19.27 -21.54 7.29
C VAL A 69 18.69 -20.32 8.00
N ARG A 70 18.23 -19.31 7.24
CA ARG A 70 17.60 -18.12 7.81
C ARG A 70 16.33 -18.50 8.61
N LEU A 71 15.44 -19.29 8.01
CA LEU A 71 14.22 -19.75 8.71
C LEU A 71 14.57 -20.55 9.98
N SER A 72 15.56 -21.44 9.90
CA SER A 72 16.00 -22.21 11.05
C SER A 72 16.52 -21.33 12.18
N LYS A 73 17.24 -20.25 11.87
CA LYS A 73 17.72 -19.29 12.89
C LYS A 73 16.59 -18.49 13.55
N ILE A 74 15.54 -18.18 12.80
CA ILE A 74 14.37 -17.46 13.34
C ILE A 74 13.57 -18.38 14.26
N ASN A 75 13.32 -19.61 13.83
CA ASN A 75 12.44 -20.53 14.53
C ASN A 75 13.12 -21.29 15.69
N ASN A 76 14.44 -21.43 15.65
CA ASN A 76 15.22 -22.21 16.62
C ASN A 76 16.54 -21.47 16.96
N PRO A 77 16.46 -20.30 17.60
CA PRO A 77 17.64 -19.46 17.85
C PRO A 77 18.73 -20.14 18.69
N GLU A 78 18.36 -21.18 19.44
CA GLU A 78 19.24 -21.95 20.30
C GLU A 78 20.13 -22.98 19.54
N PHE A 79 19.86 -23.23 18.24
CA PHE A 79 20.63 -24.20 17.48
C PHE A 79 22.04 -23.69 17.17
N SER A 80 23.02 -24.63 17.19
CA SER A 80 24.37 -24.31 16.72
C SER A 80 24.40 -24.03 15.21
N ARG A 81 25.44 -23.29 14.77
CA ARG A 81 25.66 -23.02 13.34
C ARG A 81 25.66 -24.27 12.46
N GLN A 82 26.27 -25.37 12.99
CA GLN A 82 26.32 -26.65 12.29
C GLN A 82 24.93 -27.27 12.17
N ARG A 83 24.14 -27.23 13.25
CA ARG A 83 22.78 -27.77 13.25
C ARG A 83 21.88 -27.03 12.26
N HIS A 84 21.90 -25.72 12.24
CA HIS A 84 21.16 -24.93 11.23
C HIS A 84 21.48 -25.37 9.80
N ARG A 85 22.77 -25.55 9.48
CA ARG A 85 23.20 -25.98 8.13
C ARG A 85 22.74 -27.41 7.80
N ASN A 86 22.80 -28.34 8.74
CA ASN A 86 22.36 -29.72 8.52
C ASN A 86 20.85 -29.79 8.32
N GLU A 87 20.07 -29.11 9.15
CA GLU A 87 18.61 -29.00 9.01
C GLU A 87 18.23 -28.38 7.67
N ALA A 88 18.88 -27.30 7.29
CA ALA A 88 18.61 -26.60 6.03
C ALA A 88 18.89 -27.47 4.80
N ARG A 89 20.01 -28.26 4.80
CA ARG A 89 20.32 -29.21 3.71
C ARG A 89 19.28 -30.33 3.63
N ASN A 90 18.84 -30.87 4.77
CA ASN A 90 17.81 -31.90 4.82
C ASN A 90 16.46 -31.36 4.32
N TRP A 91 16.12 -30.13 4.71
CA TRP A 91 14.90 -29.45 4.24
C TRP A 91 14.94 -29.20 2.73
N ALA A 92 16.06 -28.70 2.19
CA ALA A 92 16.22 -28.42 0.76
C ALA A 92 16.07 -29.69 -0.11
N LYS A 93 16.52 -30.85 0.36
CA LYS A 93 16.35 -32.17 -0.33
C LYS A 93 14.88 -32.55 -0.53
N ARG A 94 13.97 -32.07 0.30
CA ARG A 94 12.52 -32.36 0.19
C ARG A 94 11.84 -31.58 -0.95
N LYS A 95 12.50 -30.59 -1.55
CA LYS A 95 12.05 -29.81 -2.69
C LYS A 95 10.67 -29.13 -2.53
N PHE A 96 10.26 -28.81 -1.31
CA PHE A 96 8.96 -28.16 -1.03
C PHE A 96 8.75 -26.89 -1.85
N LEU A 97 9.81 -26.10 -2.06
CA LEU A 97 9.75 -24.87 -2.87
C LEU A 97 9.63 -25.12 -4.40
N LYS A 98 9.54 -26.37 -4.83
CA LYS A 98 9.22 -26.77 -6.20
C LYS A 98 7.80 -27.36 -6.30
N ASP A 99 7.15 -27.60 -5.18
CA ASP A 99 5.77 -28.09 -5.12
C ASP A 99 4.80 -26.90 -5.25
N LYS A 100 4.02 -26.90 -6.33
CA LYS A 100 3.09 -25.81 -6.66
C LYS A 100 2.04 -25.61 -5.56
N LYS A 101 1.44 -26.69 -5.07
CA LYS A 101 0.39 -26.63 -4.05
C LYS A 101 0.93 -26.14 -2.70
N TYR A 102 2.14 -26.55 -2.36
CA TYR A 102 2.82 -26.05 -1.15
C TYR A 102 3.06 -24.55 -1.26
N LEU A 103 3.56 -24.06 -2.41
CA LEU A 103 3.80 -22.64 -2.63
C LEU A 103 2.52 -21.81 -2.64
N GLU A 104 1.45 -22.29 -3.27
CA GLU A 104 0.16 -21.63 -3.25
C GLU A 104 -0.36 -21.42 -1.82
N ASN A 105 -0.34 -22.46 -1.00
CA ASN A 105 -0.73 -22.38 0.41
C ASN A 105 0.18 -21.44 1.21
N PHE A 106 1.48 -21.45 0.93
CA PHE A 106 2.45 -20.60 1.60
C PHE A 106 2.25 -19.12 1.24
N HIS A 107 2.02 -18.80 -0.05
CA HIS A 107 1.70 -17.46 -0.51
C HIS A 107 0.39 -16.96 0.09
N GLN A 108 -0.65 -17.80 0.09
CA GLN A 108 -1.94 -17.44 0.68
C GLN A 108 -1.78 -17.03 2.15
N TYR A 109 -1.10 -17.85 2.95
CA TYR A 109 -0.82 -17.54 4.35
C TYR A 109 -0.02 -16.24 4.51
N TYR A 110 1.03 -16.06 3.71
CA TYR A 110 1.86 -14.86 3.74
C TYR A 110 1.05 -13.60 3.43
N PHE A 111 0.21 -13.63 2.39
CA PHE A 111 -0.62 -12.49 2.03
C PHE A 111 -1.71 -12.18 3.06
N GLU A 112 -2.36 -13.18 3.62
CA GLU A 112 -3.34 -12.98 4.68
C GLU A 112 -2.74 -12.34 5.93
N GLU A 113 -1.54 -12.74 6.33
CA GLU A 113 -0.86 -12.14 7.48
C GLU A 113 -0.37 -10.72 7.20
N ASN A 114 0.13 -10.45 5.99
CA ASN A 114 0.51 -9.11 5.59
C ASN A 114 -0.70 -8.17 5.47
N ASP A 115 -1.78 -8.65 4.88
CA ASP A 115 -3.03 -7.88 4.70
C ASP A 115 -3.56 -7.34 6.03
N LYS A 116 -3.55 -8.16 7.06
CA LYS A 116 -3.95 -7.75 8.42
C LYS A 116 -3.09 -6.63 9.00
N ARG A 117 -1.85 -6.50 8.54
CA ARG A 117 -0.82 -5.63 9.14
C ARG A 117 -0.39 -4.47 8.25
N GLN A 118 -0.79 -4.45 6.99
CA GLN A 118 -0.50 -3.35 6.08
C GLN A 118 -1.67 -2.38 5.95
N GLY A 119 -1.36 -1.10 5.89
CA GLY A 119 -2.30 -0.04 5.57
C GLY A 119 -1.70 0.86 4.49
N ILE A 120 -2.45 1.15 3.45
CA ILE A 120 -1.99 1.89 2.28
C ILE A 120 -2.99 3.02 1.98
N LEU A 121 -2.48 4.22 1.80
CA LEU A 121 -3.25 5.33 1.26
C LEU A 121 -2.75 5.64 -0.13
N CYS A 122 -3.64 5.53 -1.11
CA CYS A 122 -3.41 5.84 -2.51
C CYS A 122 -4.02 7.21 -2.82
N VAL A 123 -3.25 8.06 -3.46
CA VAL A 123 -3.63 9.38 -3.96
C VAL A 123 -3.13 9.53 -5.39
N THR A 124 -3.66 10.47 -6.16
CA THR A 124 -3.28 10.67 -7.57
C THR A 124 -2.77 12.08 -7.81
N GLU A 125 -2.00 12.26 -8.88
CA GLU A 125 -1.50 13.56 -9.30
C GLU A 125 -2.59 14.44 -9.92
N PHE A 126 -3.63 13.88 -10.53
CA PHE A 126 -4.57 14.61 -11.35
C PHE A 126 -5.98 14.68 -10.77
N PRO A 127 -6.56 15.92 -10.66
CA PRO A 127 -7.92 16.12 -10.14
C PRO A 127 -9.02 15.96 -11.20
N CYS A 128 -8.67 15.86 -12.49
CA CYS A 128 -9.62 15.93 -13.60
C CYS A 128 -9.64 14.68 -14.49
N LEU A 129 -9.29 13.52 -13.95
CA LEU A 129 -9.35 12.26 -14.68
C LEU A 129 -10.79 11.73 -14.69
N GLU A 130 -11.43 11.71 -15.86
CA GLU A 130 -12.81 11.27 -16.00
C GLU A 130 -13.03 9.85 -15.47
N LYS A 131 -12.10 8.95 -15.76
CA LYS A 131 -12.15 7.58 -15.26
C LYS A 131 -12.13 7.52 -13.73
N MET A 132 -11.30 8.32 -13.07
CA MET A 132 -11.25 8.41 -11.60
C MET A 132 -12.55 8.99 -11.01
N TRP A 133 -13.16 9.97 -11.69
CA TRP A 133 -14.46 10.52 -11.29
C TRP A 133 -15.58 9.48 -11.43
N ASN A 134 -15.51 8.64 -12.44
CA ASN A 134 -16.50 7.58 -12.66
C ASN A 134 -16.35 6.45 -11.64
N ASP A 135 -15.13 5.93 -11.48
CA ASP A 135 -14.87 4.74 -10.68
C ASP A 135 -14.91 5.02 -9.17
N TYR A 136 -14.35 6.17 -8.73
CA TYR A 136 -14.13 6.46 -7.29
C TYR A 136 -15.01 7.57 -6.71
N ALA A 137 -15.70 8.35 -7.56
CA ALA A 137 -16.57 9.45 -7.13
C ALA A 137 -17.99 9.32 -7.69
N ASN A 138 -18.46 8.08 -7.86
CA ASN A 138 -19.83 7.75 -8.23
C ASN A 138 -20.31 8.54 -9.47
N ASN A 139 -19.65 8.34 -10.61
CA ASN A 139 -19.96 9.05 -11.87
C ASN A 139 -20.01 10.58 -11.71
N SER A 140 -19.03 11.13 -11.04
CA SER A 140 -18.91 12.58 -10.75
C SER A 140 -20.03 13.16 -9.88
N SER A 141 -20.73 12.34 -9.08
CA SER A 141 -21.69 12.81 -8.06
C SER A 141 -21.07 12.91 -6.66
N GLY A 142 -19.77 12.59 -6.53
CA GLY A 142 -18.99 12.69 -5.31
C GLY A 142 -18.09 13.90 -5.28
N PHE A 143 -16.92 13.77 -4.63
CA PHE A 143 -15.96 14.85 -4.42
C PHE A 143 -14.52 14.35 -4.56
N CYS A 144 -13.60 15.30 -4.71
CA CYS A 144 -12.16 15.04 -4.75
C CYS A 144 -11.46 15.98 -3.78
N ILE A 145 -10.60 15.43 -2.91
CA ILE A 145 -9.84 16.20 -1.93
C ILE A 145 -8.42 16.36 -2.45
N GLY A 146 -7.92 17.60 -2.48
CA GLY A 146 -6.52 17.91 -2.69
C GLY A 146 -5.79 18.04 -1.35
N TYR A 147 -4.68 17.34 -1.24
CA TYR A 147 -3.78 17.39 -0.09
C TYR A 147 -2.45 18.03 -0.49
N ASN A 148 -1.88 18.87 0.36
CA ASN A 148 -0.50 19.27 0.24
C ASN A 148 0.40 18.03 0.39
N SER A 149 1.09 17.65 -0.68
CA SER A 149 1.80 16.38 -0.76
C SER A 149 2.91 16.24 0.27
N LYS A 150 3.72 17.28 0.46
CA LYS A 150 4.83 17.27 1.42
C LYS A 150 4.33 17.18 2.86
N PHE A 151 3.28 17.92 3.23
CA PHE A 151 2.68 17.81 4.55
C PHE A 151 2.02 16.45 4.77
N LEU A 152 1.32 15.92 3.77
CA LEU A 152 0.70 14.60 3.84
C LEU A 152 1.74 13.52 4.12
N PHE A 153 2.79 13.44 3.30
CA PHE A 153 3.81 12.41 3.43
C PHE A 153 4.68 12.60 4.68
N LYS A 154 4.99 13.84 5.06
CA LYS A 154 5.70 14.12 6.30
C LYS A 154 4.91 13.65 7.52
N TYR A 155 3.61 13.85 7.54
CA TYR A 155 2.74 13.42 8.63
C TYR A 155 2.54 11.90 8.66
N LEU A 156 2.44 11.25 7.49
CA LEU A 156 2.21 9.80 7.38
C LEU A 156 3.49 8.96 7.34
N GLY A 157 4.67 9.58 7.43
CA GLY A 157 5.95 8.89 7.56
C GLY A 157 6.64 8.53 6.25
N GLY A 158 6.23 9.13 5.13
CA GLY A 158 6.84 8.93 3.81
C GLY A 158 5.83 8.58 2.74
N GLY A 159 6.31 8.51 1.50
CA GLY A 159 5.51 8.13 0.34
C GLY A 159 6.32 8.23 -0.95
N GLY A 160 5.72 7.79 -2.05
CA GLY A 160 6.35 7.82 -3.37
C GLY A 160 5.35 7.50 -4.48
N ASN A 161 5.79 7.70 -5.72
CA ASN A 161 5.03 7.38 -6.91
C ASN A 161 5.03 5.87 -7.19
N VAL A 162 3.94 5.38 -7.76
CA VAL A 162 3.83 4.02 -8.29
C VAL A 162 4.58 3.92 -9.62
N ILE A 163 5.29 2.83 -9.80
CA ILE A 163 6.04 2.50 -11.01
C ILE A 163 5.17 1.57 -11.86
N TYR A 164 4.74 2.05 -13.02
CA TYR A 164 3.93 1.28 -13.95
C TYR A 164 4.81 0.61 -14.99
N ASP A 165 5.15 -0.64 -14.74
CA ASP A 165 6.03 -1.44 -15.59
C ASP A 165 5.68 -2.93 -15.48
N THR A 166 6.39 -3.77 -16.23
CA THR A 166 6.37 -5.23 -16.03
C THR A 166 6.66 -5.55 -14.55
N LEU A 167 5.79 -6.37 -13.96
CA LEU A 167 5.95 -6.71 -12.54
C LEU A 167 7.31 -7.38 -12.28
N PRO A 168 8.06 -6.89 -11.29
CA PRO A 168 9.40 -7.37 -11.01
C PRO A 168 9.40 -8.78 -10.43
N VAL A 169 10.42 -9.55 -10.74
CA VAL A 169 10.70 -10.79 -10.01
C VAL A 169 11.18 -10.45 -8.61
N ILE A 170 10.51 -11.01 -7.60
CA ILE A 170 10.83 -10.81 -6.18
C ILE A 170 11.36 -12.13 -5.64
N LEU A 171 12.57 -12.11 -5.09
CA LEU A 171 13.18 -13.27 -4.42
C LEU A 171 13.14 -13.08 -2.89
N PRO A 172 13.06 -14.18 -2.11
CA PRO A 172 13.01 -14.05 -0.65
C PRO A 172 14.34 -13.64 -0.04
N GLN A 173 14.30 -13.11 1.19
CA GLN A 173 15.51 -13.01 2.00
C GLN A 173 16.17 -14.38 2.22
N PRO A 174 17.50 -14.48 2.26
CA PRO A 174 18.48 -13.39 2.25
C PRO A 174 19.00 -13.01 0.86
N ILE A 175 18.35 -13.44 -0.23
CA ILE A 175 18.80 -13.18 -1.60
C ILE A 175 18.50 -11.73 -2.01
N MET A 176 17.35 -11.23 -1.58
CA MET A 176 16.92 -9.85 -1.76
C MET A 176 16.68 -9.22 -0.39
N GLU A 177 17.05 -7.97 -0.22
CA GLU A 177 16.86 -7.28 1.06
C GLU A 177 15.40 -6.95 1.34
N PHE A 178 15.02 -6.90 2.63
CA PHE A 178 13.63 -6.69 3.04
C PHE A 178 13.02 -5.41 2.44
N HIS A 179 13.76 -4.29 2.49
CA HIS A 179 13.29 -3.02 1.94
C HIS A 179 13.06 -3.07 0.42
N GLU A 180 13.89 -3.83 -0.31
CA GLU A 180 13.75 -4.02 -1.76
C GLU A 180 12.50 -4.86 -2.09
N ILE A 181 12.28 -5.96 -1.37
CA ILE A 181 11.08 -6.78 -1.50
C ILE A 181 9.84 -5.92 -1.28
N HIS A 182 9.84 -5.18 -0.18
CA HIS A 182 8.72 -4.34 0.23
C HIS A 182 8.43 -3.22 -0.77
N HIS A 183 9.47 -2.52 -1.23
CA HIS A 183 9.35 -1.50 -2.26
C HIS A 183 8.74 -2.07 -3.56
N LYS A 184 9.22 -3.23 -4.03
CA LYS A 184 8.70 -3.87 -5.22
C LYS A 184 7.23 -4.31 -5.06
N GLN A 185 6.84 -4.81 -3.91
CA GLN A 185 5.45 -5.19 -3.65
C GLN A 185 4.51 -3.99 -3.59
N LEU A 186 4.94 -2.87 -2.99
CA LEU A 186 4.08 -1.71 -2.75
C LEU A 186 4.01 -0.74 -3.92
N PHE A 187 5.11 -0.56 -4.67
CA PHE A 187 5.22 0.53 -5.63
C PHE A 187 5.27 0.09 -7.10
N TYR A 188 5.11 -1.21 -7.39
CA TYR A 188 4.98 -1.68 -8.77
C TYR A 188 3.55 -2.10 -9.08
N LYS A 189 3.06 -1.67 -10.24
CA LYS A 189 1.73 -1.97 -10.77
C LYS A 189 1.78 -2.18 -12.27
N GLU A 190 0.88 -3.00 -12.83
CA GLU A 190 0.86 -3.25 -14.26
C GLU A 190 0.54 -1.97 -15.07
N PRO A 191 1.11 -1.80 -16.28
CA PRO A 191 0.94 -0.60 -17.10
C PRO A 191 -0.51 -0.22 -17.42
N LYS A 192 -1.43 -1.19 -17.43
CA LYS A 192 -2.87 -0.94 -17.67
C LYS A 192 -3.50 0.04 -16.67
N TRP A 193 -2.87 0.21 -15.47
CA TRP A 193 -3.31 1.11 -14.42
C TRP A 193 -2.62 2.48 -14.44
N SER A 194 -1.75 2.74 -15.41
CA SER A 194 -0.93 3.98 -15.46
C SER A 194 -1.76 5.28 -15.52
N TYR A 195 -3.02 5.20 -15.94
CA TYR A 195 -3.94 6.34 -15.93
C TYR A 195 -4.20 6.89 -14.52
N GLU A 196 -4.00 6.10 -13.48
CA GLU A 196 -4.20 6.53 -12.10
C GLU A 196 -3.13 7.52 -11.62
N SER A 197 -1.93 7.54 -12.24
CA SER A 197 -0.80 8.39 -11.84
C SER A 197 -0.65 8.46 -10.31
N GLU A 198 -0.54 7.28 -9.71
CA GLU A 198 -0.73 7.07 -8.29
C GLU A 198 0.52 7.38 -7.49
N TYR A 199 0.30 7.94 -6.32
CA TYR A 199 1.28 8.05 -5.23
C TYR A 199 0.75 7.31 -4.01
N ARG A 200 1.65 6.69 -3.24
CA ARG A 200 1.29 5.90 -2.06
C ARG A 200 2.07 6.34 -0.84
N THR A 201 1.41 6.26 0.30
CA THR A 201 2.06 6.13 1.60
C THR A 201 1.58 4.85 2.27
N HIS A 202 2.40 4.30 3.14
CA HIS A 202 2.13 3.00 3.71
C HIS A 202 2.48 2.98 5.20
N LYS A 203 1.73 2.16 5.96
CA LYS A 203 1.95 1.93 7.37
C LYS A 203 1.95 0.43 7.66
N PHE A 204 2.92 -0.02 8.42
CA PHE A 204 2.95 -1.38 8.92
C PHE A 204 2.55 -1.40 10.40
N TYR A 205 1.65 -2.30 10.77
CA TYR A 205 1.17 -2.48 12.13
C TYR A 205 1.82 -3.72 12.77
N GLU A 206 2.35 -3.57 13.98
CA GLU A 206 2.98 -4.68 14.71
C GLU A 206 2.01 -5.85 14.99
N LYS A 207 0.72 -5.53 15.15
CA LYS A 207 -0.38 -6.47 15.34
C LYS A 207 -1.42 -6.30 14.24
N PRO A 208 -2.31 -7.28 14.01
CA PRO A 208 -3.45 -7.11 13.11
C PRO A 208 -4.20 -5.81 13.40
N ALA A 209 -4.32 -4.96 12.38
CA ALA A 209 -4.91 -3.64 12.52
C ALA A 209 -6.43 -3.71 12.58
N THR A 210 -7.02 -3.04 13.56
CA THR A 210 -8.47 -2.81 13.59
C THR A 210 -8.86 -1.68 12.62
N ILE A 211 -10.16 -1.49 12.41
CA ILE A 211 -10.69 -0.38 11.58
C ILE A 211 -10.23 0.98 12.15
N GLU A 212 -10.30 1.14 13.46
CA GLU A 212 -9.91 2.38 14.15
C GLU A 212 -8.42 2.67 14.00
N MET A 213 -7.57 1.65 14.07
CA MET A 213 -6.12 1.81 13.85
C MET A 213 -5.78 2.24 12.43
N ARG A 214 -6.64 1.89 11.45
CA ARG A 214 -6.50 2.26 10.04
C ARG A 214 -7.00 3.66 9.73
N GLN A 215 -7.80 4.24 10.62
CA GLN A 215 -8.30 5.62 10.52
C GLN A 215 -7.26 6.57 11.11
N VAL A 216 -6.68 7.41 10.27
CA VAL A 216 -5.64 8.36 10.66
C VAL A 216 -6.17 9.78 10.51
N LYS A 217 -6.29 10.50 11.63
CA LYS A 217 -6.73 11.90 11.61
C LYS A 217 -5.60 12.79 11.13
N LEU A 218 -5.87 13.60 10.11
CA LEU A 218 -4.91 14.54 9.55
C LEU A 218 -5.03 15.93 10.18
N PRO A 219 -3.93 16.67 10.34
CA PRO A 219 -3.96 18.08 10.70
C PRO A 219 -4.54 18.93 9.54
N ARG A 220 -5.10 20.11 9.88
CA ARG A 220 -5.81 20.96 8.90
C ARG A 220 -4.92 21.41 7.74
N GLU A 221 -3.69 21.72 8.01
CA GLU A 221 -2.69 22.21 7.05
C GLU A 221 -2.34 21.22 5.94
N VAL A 222 -2.72 19.95 6.09
CA VAL A 222 -2.57 18.93 5.03
C VAL A 222 -3.60 19.16 3.92
N PHE A 223 -4.75 19.71 4.22
CA PHE A 223 -5.82 19.94 3.25
C PHE A 223 -5.52 21.20 2.42
N ASN A 224 -5.65 21.08 1.10
CA ASN A 224 -5.41 22.17 0.16
C ASN A 224 -6.71 22.67 -0.46
N LYS A 225 -7.55 21.78 -0.95
CA LYS A 225 -8.82 22.11 -1.60
C LYS A 225 -9.78 20.93 -1.63
N VAL A 226 -11.06 21.21 -1.87
CA VAL A 226 -12.08 20.21 -2.18
C VAL A 226 -12.73 20.57 -3.51
N ILE A 227 -12.83 19.61 -4.42
CA ILE A 227 -13.45 19.75 -5.73
C ILE A 227 -14.72 18.94 -5.74
N LEU A 228 -15.83 19.55 -6.09
CA LEU A 228 -17.13 18.88 -6.19
C LEU A 228 -17.33 18.32 -7.61
N GLY A 229 -17.87 17.11 -7.68
CA GLY A 229 -18.20 16.50 -8.96
C GLY A 229 -19.32 17.25 -9.69
N LYS A 230 -19.28 17.23 -11.02
CA LYS A 230 -20.24 17.96 -11.88
C LYS A 230 -21.70 17.53 -11.72
N ASN A 231 -21.92 16.30 -11.23
CA ASN A 231 -23.23 15.69 -11.04
C ASN A 231 -23.66 15.65 -9.56
N ILE A 232 -22.97 16.38 -8.68
CA ILE A 232 -23.27 16.38 -7.26
C ILE A 232 -24.66 16.96 -7.00
N SER A 233 -25.44 16.34 -6.10
CA SER A 233 -26.72 16.87 -5.67
C SER A 233 -26.56 18.12 -4.80
N GLU A 234 -27.55 19.02 -4.82
CA GLU A 234 -27.48 20.24 -3.98
C GLU A 234 -27.41 19.90 -2.49
N ASN A 235 -28.09 18.86 -2.04
CA ASN A 235 -28.02 18.41 -0.64
C ASN A 235 -26.57 17.98 -0.28
N ASN A 236 -25.95 17.10 -1.08
CA ASN A 236 -24.58 16.66 -0.83
C ASN A 236 -23.58 17.81 -0.90
N ARG A 237 -23.82 18.76 -1.81
CA ARG A 237 -23.02 19.98 -1.94
C ARG A 237 -23.04 20.79 -0.65
N GLN A 238 -24.21 21.04 -0.09
CA GLN A 238 -24.36 21.79 1.17
C GLN A 238 -23.70 21.06 2.34
N GLU A 239 -23.95 19.76 2.48
CA GLU A 239 -23.32 18.93 3.53
C GLU A 239 -21.78 18.98 3.44
N ILE A 240 -21.19 18.91 2.24
CA ILE A 240 -19.74 18.98 2.05
C ILE A 240 -19.21 20.37 2.45
N ILE A 241 -19.88 21.45 2.02
CA ILE A 241 -19.48 22.82 2.35
C ILE A 241 -19.50 23.03 3.87
N GLU A 242 -20.54 22.56 4.55
CA GLU A 242 -20.64 22.62 6.02
C GLU A 242 -19.51 21.84 6.68
N ALA A 243 -19.28 20.59 6.26
CA ALA A 243 -18.20 19.75 6.80
C ALA A 243 -16.81 20.40 6.63
N VAL A 244 -16.55 21.02 5.48
CA VAL A 244 -15.28 21.73 5.22
C VAL A 244 -15.14 22.94 6.15
N ARG A 245 -16.16 23.80 6.24
CA ARG A 245 -16.13 25.00 7.11
C ARG A 245 -15.92 24.66 8.59
N GLU A 246 -16.62 23.65 9.07
CA GLU A 246 -16.54 23.25 10.48
C GLU A 246 -15.19 22.61 10.85
N ASN A 247 -14.65 21.78 9.97
CA ASN A 247 -13.53 20.90 10.35
C ASN A 247 -12.20 21.31 9.72
N ILE A 248 -12.20 21.94 8.53
CA ILE A 248 -10.96 22.25 7.79
C ILE A 248 -10.70 23.77 7.84
N GLY A 249 -11.70 24.56 7.56
CA GLY A 249 -11.64 26.03 7.48
C GLY A 249 -12.07 26.51 6.09
N ASP A 250 -12.11 27.83 5.94
CA ASP A 250 -12.43 28.49 4.66
C ASP A 250 -11.28 28.42 3.67
#